data_6660ea791fd101d3cbfc8a841520bf07
#
_entry.id   6660ea791fd101d3cbfc8a841520bf07
#
_cell.length_a   1.000
_cell.length_b   1.000
_cell.length_c   1.000
_cell.angle_alpha   90.00
_cell.angle_beta   90.00
_cell.angle_gamma   90.00
#
_symmetry.space_group_name_H-M   'P 1'
#
loop_
_entity.id
_entity.type
_entity.pdbx_description
1 polymer ?
#
loop_
_entity_poly.entity_id
_entity_poly.type
_entity_poly.pdbx_seq_one_letter_code
_entity_poly.pdbx_strand_id
1 'polypeptide(L)'
;MSARSKARKRALDLLFEAEQRGVNADALLTERIAKPATQHSLNEYTVEIVRGVVAKWVQIDELLATYSQGWTVERMPAVDRAILRIGAWEVVFSDAVPDAVAISEAVELAKSLSTDDSPTFVNGLLARLSEVKPTLV
;
A
#
# COMPACT_ATOMS: atom_id res chain seq x y z
N MET A 1 -13.01 -4.76 12.70
CA MET A 1 -11.86 -4.17 12.00
C MET A 1 -11.15 -3.19 12.92
N SER A 2 -9.83 -3.34 13.09
CA SER A 2 -9.06 -2.46 13.97
C SER A 2 -8.92 -1.06 13.38
N ALA A 3 -8.49 -0.11 14.21
CA ALA A 3 -8.24 1.25 13.75
C ALA A 3 -7.19 1.30 12.65
N ARG A 4 -6.13 0.49 12.77
CA ARG A 4 -5.08 0.43 11.73
C ARG A 4 -5.57 -0.23 10.46
N SER A 5 -6.42 -1.25 10.54
CA SER A 5 -7.02 -1.86 9.36
C SER A 5 -7.88 -0.86 8.58
N LYS A 6 -8.66 -0.07 9.31
CA LYS A 6 -9.45 1.01 8.70
C LYS A 6 -8.56 2.09 8.09
N ALA A 7 -7.47 2.42 8.77
CA ALA A 7 -6.51 3.40 8.27
C ALA A 7 -5.86 2.93 6.97
N ARG A 8 -5.51 1.65 6.86
CA ARG A 8 -4.95 1.07 5.62
C ARG A 8 -5.95 1.11 4.48
N LYS A 9 -7.22 0.78 4.76
CA LYS A 9 -8.26 0.85 3.74
C LYS A 9 -8.42 2.28 3.22
N ARG A 10 -8.37 3.26 4.12
CA ARG A 10 -8.47 4.66 3.74
C ARG A 10 -7.27 5.11 2.91
N ALA A 11 -6.07 4.68 3.28
CA ALA A 11 -4.87 4.96 2.50
C ALA A 11 -4.96 4.35 1.11
N LEU A 12 -5.46 3.12 1.01
CA LEU A 12 -5.71 2.47 -0.26
C LEU A 12 -6.65 3.30 -1.14
N ASP A 13 -7.75 3.78 -0.58
CA ASP A 13 -8.71 4.59 -1.31
C ASP A 13 -8.06 5.87 -1.87
N LEU A 14 -7.22 6.52 -1.07
CA LEU A 14 -6.53 7.75 -1.50
C LEU A 14 -5.51 7.47 -2.60
N LEU A 15 -4.71 6.42 -2.46
CA LEU A 15 -3.72 6.04 -3.48
C LEU A 15 -4.41 5.63 -4.78
N PHE A 16 -5.48 4.87 -4.69
CA PHE A 16 -6.25 4.45 -5.86
C PHE A 16 -6.88 5.67 -6.56
N GLU A 17 -7.53 6.54 -5.82
CA GLU A 17 -8.15 7.75 -6.38
C GLU A 17 -7.11 8.62 -7.07
N ALA A 18 -5.95 8.83 -6.43
CA ALA A 18 -4.89 9.66 -7.00
C ALA A 18 -4.41 9.10 -8.35
N GLU A 19 -4.23 7.77 -8.44
CA GLU A 19 -3.82 7.13 -9.69
C GLU A 19 -4.90 7.29 -10.76
N GLN A 20 -6.16 7.06 -10.43
CA GLN A 20 -7.26 7.17 -11.39
C GLN A 20 -7.43 8.61 -11.90
N ARG A 21 -7.18 9.59 -11.06
CA ARG A 21 -7.28 11.00 -11.44
C ARG A 21 -6.00 11.56 -12.05
N GLY A 22 -4.92 10.82 -12.01
CA GLY A 22 -3.62 11.29 -12.48
C GLY A 22 -3.04 12.43 -11.65
N VAL A 23 -3.32 12.46 -10.35
CA VAL A 23 -2.82 13.48 -9.44
C VAL A 23 -1.86 12.88 -8.41
N ASN A 24 -1.04 13.72 -7.80
CA ASN A 24 -0.10 13.29 -6.76
C ASN A 24 -0.88 12.91 -5.49
N ALA A 25 -0.57 11.74 -4.92
CA ALA A 25 -1.28 11.25 -3.74
C ALA A 25 -1.08 12.12 -2.51
N ASP A 26 0.10 12.71 -2.32
CA ASP A 26 0.35 13.61 -1.19
C ASP A 26 -0.46 14.91 -1.33
N ALA A 27 -0.59 15.42 -2.54
CA ALA A 27 -1.42 16.59 -2.80
C ALA A 27 -2.90 16.28 -2.51
N LEU A 28 -3.39 15.12 -2.93
CA LEU A 28 -4.75 14.69 -2.63
C LEU A 28 -4.96 14.53 -1.12
N LEU A 29 -3.98 13.94 -0.43
CA LEU A 29 -4.01 13.80 1.02
C LEU A 29 -4.13 15.16 1.71
N THR A 30 -3.31 16.13 1.31
CA THR A 30 -3.32 17.47 1.87
C THR A 30 -4.70 18.12 1.69
N GLU A 31 -5.29 17.97 0.51
CA GLU A 31 -6.65 18.45 0.24
C GLU A 31 -7.68 17.82 1.18
N ARG A 32 -7.59 16.49 1.39
CA ARG A 32 -8.54 15.77 2.26
C ARG A 32 -8.35 16.05 3.74
N ILE A 33 -7.15 16.39 4.16
CA ILE A 33 -6.90 16.86 5.54
C ILE A 33 -7.61 18.20 5.76
N ALA A 34 -7.48 19.12 4.80
CA ALA A 34 -8.10 20.44 4.88
C ALA A 34 -9.62 20.40 4.74
N LYS A 35 -10.12 19.51 3.88
CA LYS A 35 -11.56 19.35 3.61
C LYS A 35 -11.92 17.87 3.60
N PRO A 36 -12.18 17.27 4.77
CA PRO A 36 -12.50 15.85 4.84
C PRO A 36 -13.76 15.52 4.05
N ALA A 37 -13.73 14.38 3.34
CA ALA A 37 -14.87 13.90 2.58
C ALA A 37 -15.98 13.36 3.49
N THR A 38 -15.69 13.13 4.78
CA THR A 38 -16.63 12.65 5.79
C THR A 38 -16.60 13.58 6.99
N GLN A 39 -17.48 13.35 7.96
CA GLN A 39 -17.52 14.13 9.20
C GLN A 39 -16.31 13.90 10.12
N HIS A 40 -15.50 12.86 9.83
CA HIS A 40 -14.37 12.47 10.65
C HIS A 40 -13.06 12.88 9.99
N SER A 41 -12.12 13.36 10.79
CA SER A 41 -10.76 13.61 10.33
C SER A 41 -10.07 12.30 9.96
N LEU A 42 -9.04 12.37 9.11
CA LEU A 42 -8.25 11.21 8.75
C LEU A 42 -7.44 10.70 9.94
N ASN A 43 -7.34 9.37 10.06
CA ASN A 43 -6.50 8.74 11.05
C ASN A 43 -5.04 9.09 10.76
N GLU A 44 -4.26 9.34 11.81
CA GLU A 44 -2.83 9.66 11.69
C GLU A 44 -2.07 8.57 10.92
N TYR A 45 -2.42 7.31 11.10
CA TYR A 45 -1.75 6.23 10.40
C TYR A 45 -2.02 6.25 8.91
N THR A 46 -3.22 6.67 8.48
CA THR A 46 -3.52 6.90 7.05
C THR A 46 -2.54 7.92 6.47
N VAL A 47 -2.32 9.01 7.20
CA VAL A 47 -1.39 10.07 6.77
C VAL A 47 0.04 9.52 6.67
N GLU A 48 0.48 8.77 7.67
CA GLU A 48 1.82 8.15 7.65
C GLU A 48 2.00 7.23 6.46
N ILE A 49 1.02 6.38 6.17
CA ILE A 49 1.09 5.44 5.03
C ILE A 49 1.22 6.22 3.72
N VAL A 50 0.31 7.13 3.45
CA VAL A 50 0.31 7.84 2.16
C VAL A 50 1.60 8.64 1.98
N ARG A 51 2.03 9.38 2.99
CA ARG A 51 3.28 10.14 2.93
C ARG A 51 4.50 9.24 2.80
N GLY A 52 4.51 8.12 3.53
CA GLY A 52 5.59 7.15 3.45
C GLY A 52 5.70 6.51 2.08
N VAL A 53 4.58 6.12 1.50
CA VAL A 53 4.54 5.54 0.15
C VAL A 53 5.03 6.56 -0.88
N VAL A 54 4.54 7.81 -0.82
CA VAL A 54 4.95 8.84 -1.76
C VAL A 54 6.45 9.13 -1.64
N ALA A 55 6.96 9.23 -0.41
CA ALA A 55 8.38 9.50 -0.16
C ALA A 55 9.29 8.41 -0.70
N LYS A 56 8.83 7.17 -0.74
CA LYS A 56 9.60 6.00 -1.19
C LYS A 56 9.09 5.42 -2.50
N TRP A 57 8.34 6.18 -3.26
CA TRP A 57 7.65 5.71 -4.47
C TRP A 57 8.57 4.99 -5.45
N VAL A 58 9.70 5.60 -5.78
CA VAL A 58 10.64 5.03 -6.76
C VAL A 58 11.22 3.72 -6.23
N GLN A 59 11.68 3.71 -4.97
CA GLN A 59 12.25 2.53 -4.34
C GLN A 59 11.22 1.40 -4.22
N ILE A 60 9.99 1.73 -3.84
CA ILE A 60 8.91 0.75 -3.75
C ILE A 60 8.64 0.13 -5.11
N ASP A 61 8.48 0.93 -6.15
CA ASP A 61 8.19 0.41 -7.49
C ASP A 61 9.35 -0.43 -8.05
N GLU A 62 10.59 -0.07 -7.75
CA GLU A 62 11.74 -0.88 -8.12
C GLU A 62 11.72 -2.24 -7.43
N LEU A 63 11.37 -2.28 -6.15
CA LEU A 63 11.24 -3.55 -5.41
C LEU A 63 10.12 -4.42 -5.98
N LEU A 64 8.98 -3.82 -6.25
CA LEU A 64 7.85 -4.55 -6.83
C LEU A 64 8.23 -5.11 -8.20
N ALA A 65 8.88 -4.32 -9.04
CA ALA A 65 9.30 -4.77 -10.36
C ALA A 65 10.34 -5.90 -10.28
N THR A 66 11.30 -5.78 -9.36
CA THR A 66 12.37 -6.76 -9.22
C THR A 66 11.87 -8.12 -8.73
N TYR A 67 10.97 -8.11 -7.76
CA TYR A 67 10.54 -9.34 -7.09
C TYR A 67 9.19 -9.87 -7.53
N SER A 68 8.48 -9.16 -8.38
CA SER A 68 7.26 -9.63 -9.00
C SER A 68 7.60 -10.69 -10.05
N GLN A 69 6.97 -11.84 -9.97
CA GLN A 69 7.16 -12.92 -10.93
C GLN A 69 5.97 -12.94 -11.88
N GLY A 70 6.22 -12.58 -13.14
CA GLY A 70 5.24 -12.70 -14.19
C GLY A 70 4.42 -11.44 -14.49
N TRP A 71 4.37 -10.46 -13.60
CA TRP A 71 3.63 -9.22 -13.85
C TRP A 71 4.52 -7.99 -13.66
N THR A 72 4.47 -7.09 -14.62
CA THR A 72 5.07 -5.76 -14.46
C THR A 72 4.14 -4.91 -13.61
N VAL A 73 4.69 -3.87 -12.99
CA VAL A 73 3.89 -2.97 -12.16
C VAL A 73 2.73 -2.36 -12.96
N GLU A 74 2.98 -1.99 -14.20
CA GLU A 74 1.96 -1.39 -15.07
C GLU A 74 0.82 -2.35 -15.41
N ARG A 75 1.09 -3.65 -15.43
CA ARG A 75 0.08 -4.66 -15.75
C ARG A 75 -0.72 -5.14 -14.55
N MET A 76 -0.28 -4.82 -13.35
CA MET A 76 -1.04 -5.17 -12.15
C MET A 76 -2.37 -4.41 -12.14
N PRO A 77 -3.47 -5.03 -11.68
CA PRO A 77 -4.69 -4.26 -11.43
C PRO A 77 -4.39 -3.08 -10.51
N ALA A 78 -5.04 -1.95 -10.74
CA ALA A 78 -4.77 -0.72 -9.97
C ALA A 78 -4.95 -0.93 -8.45
N VAL A 79 -5.94 -1.73 -8.06
CA VAL A 79 -6.16 -2.06 -6.65
C VAL A 79 -4.97 -2.83 -6.08
N ASP A 80 -4.46 -3.82 -6.83
CA ASP A 80 -3.30 -4.61 -6.42
C ASP A 80 -2.06 -3.74 -6.27
N ARG A 81 -1.84 -2.81 -7.22
CA ARG A 81 -0.71 -1.87 -7.11
C ARG A 81 -0.76 -1.08 -5.82
N ALA A 82 -1.93 -0.53 -5.50
CA ALA A 82 -2.09 0.28 -4.29
C ALA A 82 -1.86 -0.57 -3.03
N ILE A 83 -2.41 -1.78 -2.98
CA ILE A 83 -2.21 -2.70 -1.86
C ILE A 83 -0.73 -3.04 -1.71
N LEU A 84 -0.07 -3.36 -2.81
CA LEU A 84 1.35 -3.74 -2.78
C LEU A 84 2.26 -2.59 -2.40
N ARG A 85 1.94 -1.37 -2.81
CA ARG A 85 2.71 -0.20 -2.39
C ARG A 85 2.60 0.03 -0.90
N ILE A 86 1.41 -0.11 -0.33
CA ILE A 86 1.23 -0.02 1.13
C ILE A 86 1.97 -1.14 1.84
N GLY A 87 1.78 -2.37 1.38
CA GLY A 87 2.43 -3.53 1.99
C GLY A 87 3.95 -3.47 1.92
N ALA A 88 4.49 -3.08 0.78
CA ALA A 88 5.94 -2.92 0.62
C ALA A 88 6.49 -1.83 1.54
N TRP A 89 5.77 -0.70 1.67
CA TRP A 89 6.17 0.34 2.59
C TRP A 89 6.19 -0.17 4.03
N GLU A 90 5.13 -0.86 4.45
CA GLU A 90 5.05 -1.38 5.83
C GLU A 90 6.11 -2.44 6.11
N VAL A 91 6.38 -3.33 5.15
CA VAL A 91 7.36 -4.41 5.32
C VAL A 91 8.79 -3.88 5.32
N VAL A 92 9.13 -3.02 4.36
CA VAL A 92 10.53 -2.64 4.11
C VAL A 92 10.92 -1.34 4.78
N PHE A 93 10.05 -0.34 4.80
CA PHE A 93 10.42 1.02 5.20
C PHE A 93 9.82 1.46 6.53
N SER A 94 8.97 0.68 7.15
CA SER A 94 8.32 1.03 8.42
C SER A 94 8.67 0.00 9.49
N ASP A 95 8.87 0.46 10.71
CA ASP A 95 9.07 -0.41 11.88
C ASP A 95 7.80 -0.48 12.74
N ALA A 96 6.70 0.13 12.28
CA ALA A 96 5.49 0.27 13.08
C ALA A 96 4.75 -1.04 13.32
N VAL A 97 4.89 -2.01 12.42
CA VAL A 97 4.19 -3.30 12.54
C VAL A 97 5.12 -4.44 12.12
N PRO A 98 4.93 -5.64 12.70
CA PRO A 98 5.66 -6.83 12.24
C PRO A 98 5.33 -7.15 10.78
N ASP A 99 6.28 -7.72 10.04
CA ASP A 99 6.08 -8.09 8.64
C ASP A 99 4.88 -9.00 8.45
N ALA A 100 4.70 -9.98 9.33
CA ALA A 100 3.56 -10.91 9.23
C ALA A 100 2.21 -10.19 9.32
N VAL A 101 2.12 -9.15 10.13
CA VAL A 101 0.90 -8.34 10.26
C VAL A 101 0.66 -7.53 8.99
N ALA A 102 1.71 -6.88 8.48
CA ALA A 102 1.61 -6.10 7.25
C ALA A 102 1.15 -6.97 6.07
N ILE A 103 1.74 -8.16 5.93
CA ILE A 103 1.39 -9.10 4.86
C ILE A 103 -0.06 -9.57 5.01
N SER A 104 -0.45 -9.99 6.22
CA SER A 104 -1.80 -10.46 6.49
C SER A 104 -2.86 -9.40 6.16
N GLU A 105 -2.61 -8.16 6.55
CA GLU A 105 -3.53 -7.05 6.28
C GLU A 105 -3.65 -6.76 4.78
N ALA A 106 -2.54 -6.81 4.05
CA ALA A 106 -2.54 -6.63 2.61
C ALA A 106 -3.35 -7.74 1.92
N VAL A 107 -3.15 -8.99 2.35
CA VAL A 107 -3.89 -10.14 1.81
C VAL A 107 -5.39 -9.99 2.07
N GLU A 108 -5.79 -9.54 3.25
CA GLU A 108 -7.21 -9.32 3.56
C GLU A 108 -7.83 -8.23 2.66
N LEU A 109 -7.10 -7.15 2.39
CA LEU A 109 -7.55 -6.13 1.45
C LEU A 109 -7.73 -6.71 0.04
N ALA A 110 -6.80 -7.55 -0.40
CA ALA A 110 -6.89 -8.19 -1.70
C ALA A 110 -8.11 -9.12 -1.79
N LYS A 111 -8.38 -9.88 -0.73
CA LYS A 111 -9.57 -10.75 -0.68
C LYS A 111 -10.87 -9.96 -0.80
N SER A 112 -10.92 -8.80 -0.14
CA SER A 112 -12.14 -7.99 -0.11
C SER A 112 -12.38 -7.18 -1.38
N LEU A 113 -11.31 -6.74 -2.05
CA LEU A 113 -11.39 -5.67 -3.03
C LEU A 113 -10.86 -6.01 -4.42
N SER A 114 -10.20 -7.14 -4.60
CA SER A 114 -9.55 -7.45 -5.86
C SER A 114 -9.99 -8.80 -6.43
N THR A 115 -9.20 -9.37 -7.34
CA THR A 115 -9.56 -10.61 -8.05
C THR A 115 -9.22 -11.85 -7.22
N ASP A 116 -9.74 -13.02 -7.64
CA ASP A 116 -9.52 -14.28 -6.93
C ASP A 116 -8.05 -14.66 -6.80
N ASP A 117 -7.22 -14.27 -7.77
CA ASP A 117 -5.79 -14.60 -7.76
C ASP A 117 -4.95 -13.61 -6.95
N SER A 118 -5.50 -12.44 -6.65
CA SER A 118 -4.75 -11.35 -6.01
C SER A 118 -4.22 -11.70 -4.62
N PRO A 119 -4.99 -12.35 -3.72
CA PRO A 119 -4.46 -12.67 -2.39
C PRO A 119 -3.18 -13.51 -2.44
N THR A 120 -3.14 -14.53 -3.30
CA THR A 120 -1.96 -15.39 -3.45
C THR A 120 -0.78 -14.60 -4.00
N PHE A 121 -1.01 -13.77 -5.01
CA PHE A 121 0.02 -12.94 -5.62
C PHE A 121 0.59 -11.93 -4.62
N VAL A 122 -0.28 -11.23 -3.92
CA VAL A 122 0.11 -10.24 -2.90
C VAL A 122 0.92 -10.89 -1.79
N ASN A 123 0.43 -12.03 -1.28
CA ASN A 123 1.14 -12.75 -0.23
C ASN A 123 2.54 -13.17 -0.68
N GLY A 124 2.64 -13.74 -1.88
CA GLY A 124 3.93 -14.22 -2.40
C GLY A 124 4.94 -13.10 -2.60
N LEU A 125 4.51 -11.99 -3.17
CA LEU A 125 5.41 -10.86 -3.43
C LEU A 125 5.88 -10.21 -2.12
N LEU A 126 4.96 -9.95 -1.19
CA LEU A 126 5.34 -9.33 0.08
C LEU A 126 6.19 -10.26 0.96
N ALA A 127 5.94 -11.57 0.92
CA ALA A 127 6.77 -12.54 1.61
C ALA A 127 8.21 -12.53 1.07
N ARG A 128 8.38 -12.43 -0.25
CA ARG A 128 9.71 -12.29 -0.86
C ARG A 128 10.40 -11.01 -0.40
N LEU A 129 9.69 -9.90 -0.33
CA LEU A 129 10.26 -8.64 0.17
C LEU A 129 10.72 -8.76 1.62
N SER A 130 9.93 -9.44 2.46
CA SER A 130 10.29 -9.69 3.84
C SER A 130 11.58 -10.51 3.94
N GLU A 131 11.72 -11.54 3.10
CA GLU A 131 12.91 -12.39 3.07
C GLU A 131 14.17 -11.64 2.65
N VAL A 132 14.08 -10.76 1.65
CA VAL A 132 15.24 -10.04 1.11
C VAL A 132 15.54 -8.76 1.87
N LYS A 133 14.63 -8.30 2.71
CA LYS A 133 14.76 -7.05 3.45
C LYS A 133 16.10 -6.85 4.14
N PRO A 134 16.72 -7.86 4.82
CA PRO A 134 18.02 -7.67 5.45
C PRO A 134 19.13 -7.32 4.46
N THR A 135 18.97 -7.62 3.18
CA THR A 135 19.96 -7.34 2.14
C THR A 135 19.80 -5.98 1.47
N LEU A 136 18.73 -5.24 1.81
CA LEU A 136 18.36 -3.99 1.16
C LEU A 136 18.93 -2.74 1.83
N VAL A 137 19.94 -2.89 2.62
CA VAL A 137 20.56 -1.79 3.37
C VAL A 137 21.42 -0.90 2.47
#